data_f4f857833444d6b5abfccca654a248e8
#
_entry.id   f4f857833444d6b5abfccca654a248e8
#
_cell.length_a   1.000
_cell.length_b   1.000
_cell.length_c   1.000
_cell.angle_alpha   90.00
_cell.angle_beta   90.00
_cell.angle_gamma   90.00
#
_symmetry.space_group_name_H-M   'P 1'
#
loop_
_entity.id
_entity.type
_entity.pdbx_description
1 polymer ?
#
loop_
_entity_poly.entity_id
_entity_poly.type
_entity_poly.pdbx_seq_one_letter_code
_entity_poly.pdbx_strand_id
1 'polypeptide(L)'
;MAKHHIETTVNGDLVEFLCETEETLLDVLRDTLHLTGSKEGCSSGDCGACSVMLDGRLVCSCLVLGCEVSGRKVETIEGMARGETLHPLQQSFLEHAALQCGICTPGFLVASKALLERTPNPTETEVRYWLAGNLCRCTGYDKIISAVMDTAAALRKG
;
A
#
# COMPACT_ATOMS: atom_id res chain seq x y z
N MET A 1 -17.07 21.49 13.50
CA MET A 1 -16.27 21.59 12.28
C MET A 1 -17.12 21.12 11.11
N ALA A 2 -16.86 21.58 9.88
CA ALA A 2 -17.66 21.17 8.73
C ALA A 2 -17.31 19.74 8.33
N LYS A 3 -18.34 18.88 8.23
CA LYS A 3 -18.18 17.52 7.71
C LYS A 3 -18.55 17.49 6.24
N HIS A 4 -17.72 16.83 5.45
CA HIS A 4 -17.92 16.62 4.03
C HIS A 4 -18.46 15.21 3.80
N HIS A 5 -19.53 15.10 3.00
CA HIS A 5 -20.01 13.82 2.50
C HIS A 5 -19.16 13.41 1.29
N ILE A 6 -18.50 12.27 1.39
CA ILE A 6 -17.60 11.76 0.38
C ILE A 6 -18.14 10.43 -0.15
N GLU A 7 -18.20 10.34 -1.47
CA GLU A 7 -18.45 9.10 -2.19
C GLU A 7 -17.18 8.74 -2.97
N THR A 8 -16.65 7.54 -2.79
CA THR A 8 -15.42 7.08 -3.42
C THR A 8 -15.43 5.57 -3.63
N THR A 9 -14.56 5.06 -4.48
CA THR A 9 -14.39 3.61 -4.66
C THR A 9 -13.17 3.14 -3.87
N VAL A 10 -13.36 2.18 -2.96
CA VAL A 10 -12.26 1.58 -2.20
C VAL A 10 -12.21 0.07 -2.47
N ASN A 11 -11.10 -0.42 -3.01
CA ASN A 11 -10.89 -1.83 -3.37
C ASN A 11 -11.99 -2.38 -4.30
N GLY A 12 -12.54 -1.53 -5.16
CA GLY A 12 -13.60 -1.90 -6.10
C GLY A 12 -15.04 -1.69 -5.60
N ASP A 13 -15.22 -1.41 -4.32
CA ASP A 13 -16.54 -1.16 -3.71
C ASP A 13 -16.80 0.34 -3.60
N LEU A 14 -18.01 0.76 -3.96
CA LEU A 14 -18.47 2.12 -3.73
C LEU A 14 -18.75 2.29 -2.24
N VAL A 15 -18.14 3.28 -1.62
CA VAL A 15 -18.29 3.59 -0.19
C VAL A 15 -18.65 5.07 -0.02
N GLU A 16 -19.42 5.35 1.02
CA GLU A 16 -19.78 6.70 1.44
C GLU A 16 -19.39 6.92 2.89
N PHE A 17 -18.88 8.07 3.21
CA PHE A 17 -18.53 8.45 4.59
C PHE A 17 -18.58 9.96 4.79
N LEU A 18 -18.60 10.36 6.05
CA LEU A 18 -18.41 11.74 6.47
C LEU A 18 -17.00 11.92 7.01
N CYS A 19 -16.27 12.91 6.53
CA CYS A 19 -14.97 13.26 7.10
C CYS A 19 -14.89 14.74 7.43
N GLU A 20 -14.08 15.08 8.39
CA GLU A 20 -13.72 16.46 8.70
C GLU A 20 -12.69 16.98 7.70
N THR A 21 -12.55 18.29 7.58
CA THR A 21 -11.67 18.90 6.56
C THR A 21 -10.21 18.52 6.74
N GLU A 22 -9.78 18.32 7.98
CA GLU A 22 -8.40 18.01 8.37
C GLU A 22 -8.09 16.51 8.47
N GLU A 23 -9.10 15.64 8.40
CA GLU A 23 -8.87 14.19 8.45
C GLU A 23 -8.07 13.72 7.24
N THR A 24 -7.03 12.96 7.48
CA THR A 24 -6.25 12.33 6.41
C THR A 24 -6.98 11.11 5.84
N LEU A 25 -6.62 10.73 4.62
CA LEU A 25 -7.10 9.48 4.04
C LEU A 25 -6.72 8.27 4.92
N LEU A 26 -5.57 8.32 5.60
CA LEU A 26 -5.16 7.27 6.53
C LEU A 26 -6.14 7.15 7.71
N ASP A 27 -6.55 8.27 8.31
CA ASP A 27 -7.53 8.29 9.41
C ASP A 27 -8.86 7.72 8.94
N VAL A 28 -9.36 8.18 7.77
CA VAL A 28 -10.60 7.67 7.17
C VAL A 28 -10.54 6.16 6.93
N LEU A 29 -9.46 5.67 6.32
CA LEU A 29 -9.31 4.24 6.06
C LEU A 29 -9.36 3.42 7.36
N ARG A 30 -8.63 3.86 8.39
CA ARG A 30 -8.47 3.10 9.62
C ARG A 30 -9.66 3.23 10.58
N ASP A 31 -10.12 4.46 10.80
CA ASP A 31 -11.06 4.76 11.89
C ASP A 31 -12.52 4.77 11.40
N THR A 32 -12.76 5.21 10.16
CA THR A 32 -14.11 5.28 9.58
C THR A 32 -14.46 4.01 8.80
N LEU A 33 -13.57 3.54 7.92
CA LEU A 33 -13.82 2.37 7.07
C LEU A 33 -13.30 1.06 7.67
N HIS A 34 -12.60 1.13 8.81
CA HIS A 34 -12.02 -0.02 9.52
C HIS A 34 -11.03 -0.86 8.68
N LEU A 35 -10.43 -0.26 7.65
CA LEU A 35 -9.37 -0.85 6.84
C LEU A 35 -8.01 -0.56 7.49
N THR A 36 -7.67 -1.36 8.49
CA THR A 36 -6.52 -1.14 9.36
C THR A 36 -5.18 -1.63 8.79
N GLY A 37 -5.16 -2.15 7.58
CA GLY A 37 -3.96 -2.66 6.92
C GLY A 37 -2.91 -1.59 6.65
N SER A 38 -3.31 -0.41 6.16
CA SER A 38 -2.42 0.75 6.08
C SER A 38 -2.05 1.23 7.48
N LYS A 39 -0.76 1.47 7.74
CA LYS A 39 -0.25 1.75 9.09
C LYS A 39 0.27 3.16 9.22
N GLU A 40 0.07 3.74 10.39
CA GLU A 40 0.71 4.99 10.77
C GLU A 40 2.11 4.70 11.34
N GLY A 41 3.15 5.21 10.67
CA GLY A 41 4.51 5.06 11.13
C GLY A 41 5.20 6.40 11.43
N CYS A 42 4.89 7.46 10.69
CA CYS A 42 5.55 8.77 10.87
C CYS A 42 4.61 9.97 10.75
N SER A 43 3.46 9.86 10.08
CA SER A 43 2.52 10.95 9.76
C SER A 43 3.14 12.17 9.02
N SER A 44 4.33 11.97 8.43
CA SER A 44 5.10 13.01 7.72
C SER A 44 5.45 12.65 6.27
N GLY A 45 4.99 11.47 5.79
CA GLY A 45 5.25 11.01 4.43
C GLY A 45 6.60 10.33 4.21
N ASP A 46 7.40 10.11 5.28
CA ASP A 46 8.77 9.60 5.15
C ASP A 46 8.86 8.07 5.14
N CYS A 47 8.01 7.38 5.91
CA CYS A 47 8.20 5.95 6.17
C CYS A 47 7.50 5.01 5.18
N GLY A 48 6.49 5.46 4.45
CA GLY A 48 5.76 4.66 3.48
C GLY A 48 4.86 3.55 4.04
N ALA A 49 4.72 3.40 5.38
CA ALA A 49 3.87 2.38 5.98
C ALA A 49 2.37 2.55 5.65
N CYS A 50 1.97 3.77 5.31
CA CYS A 50 0.61 4.15 4.92
C CYS A 50 0.37 4.14 3.40
N SER A 51 1.28 3.59 2.60
CA SER A 51 1.19 3.59 1.14
C SER A 51 -0.10 2.95 0.64
N VAL A 52 -0.78 3.65 -0.26
CA VAL A 52 -1.98 3.19 -0.98
C VAL A 52 -1.89 3.61 -2.44
N MET A 53 -2.72 3.03 -3.30
CA MET A 53 -2.89 3.51 -4.66
C MET A 53 -4.08 4.47 -4.70
N LEU A 54 -3.89 5.63 -5.32
CA LEU A 54 -4.92 6.62 -5.58
C LEU A 54 -4.96 6.92 -7.08
N ASP A 55 -6.02 6.52 -7.76
CA ASP A 55 -6.16 6.60 -9.22
C ASP A 55 -4.93 6.03 -9.97
N GLY A 56 -4.42 4.89 -9.51
CA GLY A 56 -3.26 4.22 -10.11
C GLY A 56 -1.90 4.84 -9.75
N ARG A 57 -1.84 5.78 -8.80
CA ARG A 57 -0.60 6.38 -8.30
C ARG A 57 -0.33 5.97 -6.86
N LEU A 58 0.90 5.59 -6.59
CA LEU A 58 1.36 5.30 -5.23
C LEU A 58 1.48 6.61 -4.44
N VAL A 59 0.77 6.70 -3.31
CA VAL A 59 0.78 7.87 -2.43
C VAL A 59 0.88 7.46 -0.96
N CYS A 60 1.36 8.37 -0.11
CA CYS A 60 1.28 8.25 1.35
C CYS A 60 -0.08 8.75 1.82
N SER A 61 -0.96 7.87 2.29
CA SER A 61 -2.31 8.24 2.71
C SER A 61 -2.35 9.23 3.89
N CYS A 62 -1.30 9.30 4.69
CA CYS A 62 -1.15 10.30 5.75
C CYS A 62 -0.97 11.75 5.25
N LEU A 63 -0.69 11.93 3.95
CA LEU A 63 -0.51 13.25 3.31
C LEU A 63 -1.63 13.60 2.32
N VAL A 64 -2.64 12.76 2.19
CA VAL A 64 -3.83 13.00 1.38
C VAL A 64 -4.99 13.30 2.32
N LEU A 65 -5.77 14.35 2.06
CA LEU A 65 -6.96 14.64 2.84
C LEU A 65 -8.10 13.69 2.47
N GLY A 66 -8.87 13.24 3.45
CA GLY A 66 -10.03 12.39 3.23
C GLY A 66 -11.06 12.99 2.29
N CYS A 67 -11.23 14.31 2.33
CA CYS A 67 -12.15 15.03 1.44
C CYS A 67 -11.67 15.11 -0.03
N GLU A 68 -10.37 14.89 -0.31
CA GLU A 68 -9.82 14.93 -1.67
C GLU A 68 -10.09 13.67 -2.49
N VAL A 69 -10.58 12.60 -1.87
CA VAL A 69 -10.80 11.32 -2.58
C VAL A 69 -12.21 11.17 -3.16
N SER A 70 -13.04 12.18 -3.07
CA SER A 70 -14.37 12.16 -3.65
C SER A 70 -14.33 11.86 -5.15
N GLY A 71 -15.10 10.86 -5.59
CA GLY A 71 -15.14 10.41 -6.99
C GLY A 71 -13.88 9.69 -7.49
N ARG A 72 -12.92 9.38 -6.61
CA ARG A 72 -11.64 8.75 -6.98
C ARG A 72 -11.63 7.26 -6.65
N LYS A 73 -10.55 6.59 -7.03
CA LYS A 73 -10.33 5.15 -6.76
C LYS A 73 -9.16 4.97 -5.80
N VAL A 74 -9.43 4.34 -4.67
CA VAL A 74 -8.42 3.98 -3.66
C VAL A 74 -8.24 2.47 -3.65
N GLU A 75 -7.00 1.99 -3.73
CA GLU A 75 -6.67 0.59 -3.50
C GLU A 75 -5.73 0.49 -2.30
N THR A 76 -6.09 -0.36 -1.36
CA THR A 76 -5.31 -0.64 -0.15
C THR A 76 -4.80 -2.07 -0.15
N ILE A 77 -4.02 -2.43 0.88
CA ILE A 77 -3.52 -3.80 1.05
C ILE A 77 -4.66 -4.83 1.14
N GLU A 78 -5.81 -4.46 1.69
CA GLU A 78 -6.97 -5.34 1.82
C GLU A 78 -7.53 -5.77 0.46
N GLY A 79 -7.37 -4.96 -0.57
CA GLY A 79 -7.79 -5.28 -1.94
C GLY A 79 -6.78 -6.12 -2.73
N MET A 80 -5.62 -6.45 -2.15
CA MET A 80 -4.54 -7.12 -2.89
C MET A 80 -4.78 -8.63 -3.05
N ALA A 81 -5.30 -9.30 -2.04
CA ALA A 81 -5.74 -10.69 -2.11
C ALA A 81 -7.12 -10.80 -2.75
N ARG A 82 -7.42 -11.95 -3.35
CA ARG A 82 -8.73 -12.26 -3.93
C ARG A 82 -9.37 -13.42 -3.15
N GLY A 83 -10.26 -13.08 -2.22
CA GLY A 83 -10.81 -14.05 -1.27
C GLY A 83 -9.69 -14.68 -0.44
N GLU A 84 -9.58 -15.99 -0.45
CA GLU A 84 -8.52 -16.73 0.25
C GLU A 84 -7.20 -16.84 -0.54
N THR A 85 -7.17 -16.38 -1.79
CA THR A 85 -5.98 -16.47 -2.63
C THR A 85 -5.10 -15.24 -2.45
N LEU A 86 -3.91 -15.44 -1.91
CA LEU A 86 -2.92 -14.39 -1.76
C LEU A 86 -2.39 -13.92 -3.11
N HIS A 87 -2.07 -12.64 -3.20
CA HIS A 87 -1.33 -12.11 -4.33
C HIS A 87 0.09 -12.74 -4.36
N PRO A 88 0.71 -13.00 -5.54
CA PRO A 88 2.05 -13.58 -5.62
C PRO A 88 3.11 -12.87 -4.76
N LEU A 89 3.05 -11.55 -4.65
CA LEU A 89 3.91 -10.78 -3.74
C LEU A 89 3.69 -11.16 -2.27
N GLN A 90 2.45 -11.30 -1.83
CA GLN A 90 2.14 -11.68 -0.45
C GLN A 90 2.67 -13.09 -0.16
N GLN A 91 2.48 -14.02 -1.07
CA GLN A 91 3.00 -15.38 -0.95
C GLN A 91 4.53 -15.37 -0.88
N SER A 92 5.20 -14.64 -1.77
CA SER A 92 6.66 -14.52 -1.79
C SER A 92 7.22 -13.89 -0.52
N PHE A 93 6.53 -12.89 0.04
CA PHE A 93 6.94 -12.30 1.33
C PHE A 93 6.91 -13.30 2.48
N LEU A 94 5.94 -14.21 2.50
CA LEU A 94 5.89 -15.30 3.48
C LEU A 94 7.03 -16.32 3.25
N GLU A 95 7.24 -16.75 2.03
CA GLU A 95 8.26 -17.74 1.65
C GLU A 95 9.69 -17.26 1.96
N HIS A 96 9.95 -15.97 1.72
CA HIS A 96 11.24 -15.34 2.03
C HIS A 96 11.38 -14.90 3.50
N ALA A 97 10.35 -15.05 4.32
CA ALA A 97 10.30 -14.45 5.66
C ALA A 97 10.66 -12.95 5.61
N ALA A 98 10.10 -12.23 4.63
CA ALA A 98 10.37 -10.82 4.35
C ALA A 98 9.61 -9.86 5.28
N LEU A 99 9.20 -10.34 6.44
CA LEU A 99 8.48 -9.60 7.47
C LEU A 99 8.91 -10.08 8.86
N GLN A 100 8.81 -9.19 9.85
CA GLN A 100 8.99 -9.52 11.26
C GLN A 100 7.84 -8.93 12.07
N CYS A 101 7.90 -7.65 12.50
CA CYS A 101 6.81 -7.03 13.24
C CYS A 101 5.54 -6.79 12.39
N GLY A 102 5.68 -6.67 11.07
CA GLY A 102 4.56 -6.52 10.13
C GLY A 102 4.07 -5.09 9.88
N ILE A 103 4.58 -4.07 10.60
CA ILE A 103 4.10 -2.68 10.48
C ILE A 103 4.40 -2.10 9.09
N CYS A 104 5.60 -2.30 8.56
CA CYS A 104 5.99 -1.79 7.24
C CYS A 104 5.47 -2.65 6.08
N THR A 105 5.07 -3.89 6.35
CA THR A 105 4.78 -4.90 5.33
C THR A 105 3.66 -4.49 4.36
N PRO A 106 2.52 -3.97 4.78
CA PRO A 106 1.48 -3.51 3.85
C PRO A 106 1.98 -2.43 2.89
N GLY A 107 2.73 -1.46 3.38
CA GLY A 107 3.31 -0.40 2.55
C GLY A 107 4.28 -0.93 1.51
N PHE A 108 5.17 -1.86 1.89
CA PHE A 108 6.08 -2.52 0.94
C PHE A 108 5.33 -3.33 -0.12
N LEU A 109 4.28 -4.05 0.26
CA LEU A 109 3.49 -4.86 -0.67
C LEU A 109 2.79 -3.98 -1.71
N VAL A 110 2.13 -2.90 -1.28
CA VAL A 110 1.45 -1.97 -2.20
C VAL A 110 2.47 -1.27 -3.11
N ALA A 111 3.60 -0.80 -2.57
CA ALA A 111 4.65 -0.17 -3.35
C ALA A 111 5.30 -1.14 -4.34
N SER A 112 5.52 -2.39 -3.96
CA SER A 112 6.07 -3.43 -4.84
C SER A 112 5.10 -3.79 -5.97
N LYS A 113 3.79 -3.91 -5.66
CA LYS A 113 2.75 -4.12 -6.68
C LYS A 113 2.78 -2.98 -7.71
N ALA A 114 2.80 -1.74 -7.26
CA ALA A 114 2.88 -0.57 -8.14
C ALA A 114 4.13 -0.59 -9.03
N LEU A 115 5.27 -1.01 -8.49
CA LEU A 115 6.50 -1.17 -9.29
C LEU A 115 6.33 -2.22 -10.37
N LEU A 116 5.86 -3.43 -10.02
CA LEU A 116 5.77 -4.55 -10.97
C LEU A 116 4.71 -4.32 -12.06
N GLU A 117 3.65 -3.58 -11.76
CA GLU A 117 2.67 -3.15 -12.77
C GLU A 117 3.27 -2.14 -13.76
N ARG A 118 4.14 -1.26 -13.29
CA ARG A 118 4.82 -0.26 -14.12
C ARG A 118 6.02 -0.85 -14.86
N THR A 119 6.81 -1.67 -14.18
CA THR A 119 8.06 -2.26 -14.67
C THR A 119 8.05 -3.76 -14.35
N PRO A 120 7.53 -4.61 -15.27
CA PRO A 120 7.37 -6.04 -15.02
C PRO A 120 8.70 -6.81 -14.87
N ASN A 121 9.80 -6.24 -15.35
CA ASN A 121 11.14 -6.82 -15.27
C ASN A 121 12.14 -5.82 -14.66
N PRO A 122 12.00 -5.46 -13.38
CA PRO A 122 12.92 -4.53 -12.76
C PRO A 122 14.26 -5.20 -12.48
N THR A 123 15.32 -4.42 -12.55
CA THR A 123 16.62 -4.78 -11.97
C THR A 123 16.57 -4.65 -10.45
N GLU A 124 17.46 -5.33 -9.74
CA GLU A 124 17.56 -5.16 -8.27
C GLU A 124 17.78 -3.70 -7.87
N THR A 125 18.59 -2.96 -8.62
CA THR A 125 18.84 -1.53 -8.38
C THR A 125 17.54 -0.72 -8.50
N GLU A 126 16.71 -0.99 -9.50
CA GLU A 126 15.41 -0.34 -9.66
C GLU A 126 14.46 -0.67 -8.51
N VAL A 127 14.42 -1.93 -8.05
CA VAL A 127 13.63 -2.32 -6.89
C VAL A 127 14.09 -1.57 -5.64
N ARG A 128 15.40 -1.54 -5.36
CA ARG A 128 15.97 -0.81 -4.22
C ARG A 128 15.66 0.68 -4.27
N TYR A 129 15.80 1.29 -5.44
CA TYR A 129 15.51 2.72 -5.63
C TYR A 129 14.03 3.03 -5.43
N TRP A 130 13.14 2.22 -6.01
CA TRP A 130 11.69 2.40 -5.87
C TRP A 130 11.21 2.26 -4.43
N LEU A 131 11.73 1.28 -3.71
CA LEU A 131 11.37 0.99 -2.32
C LEU A 131 12.15 1.85 -1.30
N ALA A 132 13.00 2.77 -1.72
CA ALA A 132 13.74 3.65 -0.82
C ALA A 132 12.84 4.55 0.03
N GLY A 133 11.61 4.83 -0.41
CA GLY A 133 10.59 5.55 0.34
C GLY A 133 9.83 4.71 1.37
N ASN A 134 10.13 3.41 1.48
CA ASN A 134 9.52 2.51 2.45
C ASN A 134 10.58 2.08 3.47
N LEU A 135 10.34 2.37 4.75
CA LEU A 135 11.31 2.12 5.82
C LEU A 135 10.94 0.89 6.64
N CYS A 136 11.94 0.08 6.97
CA CYS A 136 11.83 -1.05 7.86
C CYS A 136 12.97 -1.06 8.86
N ARG A 137 12.65 -1.18 10.15
CA ARG A 137 13.65 -1.26 11.23
C ARG A 137 14.09 -2.69 11.54
N CYS A 138 13.32 -3.70 11.08
CA CYS A 138 13.48 -5.09 11.51
C CYS A 138 14.26 -5.95 10.51
N THR A 139 13.94 -5.89 9.21
CA THR A 139 14.31 -6.92 8.22
C THR A 139 15.68 -6.73 7.60
N GLY A 140 16.23 -5.52 7.60
CA GLY A 140 17.46 -5.19 6.85
C GLY A 140 17.27 -5.16 5.32
N TYR A 141 16.03 -5.21 4.82
CA TYR A 141 15.60 -5.07 3.42
C TYR A 141 15.92 -6.22 2.46
N ASP A 142 17.01 -6.95 2.61
CA ASP A 142 17.45 -7.94 1.61
C ASP A 142 16.41 -9.00 1.29
N LYS A 143 15.70 -9.51 2.30
CA LYS A 143 14.61 -10.49 2.09
C LYS A 143 13.42 -9.89 1.36
N ILE A 144 13.11 -8.62 1.61
CA ILE A 144 12.07 -7.89 0.89
C ILE A 144 12.44 -7.75 -0.58
N ILE A 145 13.67 -7.32 -0.86
CA ILE A 145 14.16 -7.17 -2.23
C ILE A 145 14.14 -8.51 -2.96
N SER A 146 14.64 -9.58 -2.32
CA SER A 146 14.61 -10.93 -2.89
C SER A 146 13.19 -11.40 -3.21
N ALA A 147 12.24 -11.19 -2.30
CA ALA A 147 10.83 -11.55 -2.52
C ALA A 147 10.23 -10.82 -3.73
N VAL A 148 10.52 -9.54 -3.91
CA VAL A 148 10.04 -8.77 -5.05
C VAL A 148 10.68 -9.25 -6.36
N MET A 149 11.99 -9.52 -6.36
CA MET A 149 12.71 -10.01 -7.54
C MET A 149 12.20 -11.38 -7.98
N ASP A 150 11.99 -12.31 -7.03
CA ASP A 150 11.48 -13.64 -7.33
C ASP A 150 10.02 -13.59 -7.84
N THR A 151 9.19 -12.71 -7.27
CA THR A 151 7.84 -12.47 -7.78
C THR A 151 7.87 -11.96 -9.22
N ALA A 152 8.73 -10.98 -9.51
CA ALA A 152 8.89 -10.46 -10.87
C ALA A 152 9.29 -11.56 -11.86
N ALA A 153 10.21 -12.45 -11.46
CA ALA A 153 10.63 -13.59 -12.27
C ALA A 153 9.50 -14.62 -12.47
N ALA A 154 8.70 -14.89 -11.44
CA ALA A 154 7.57 -15.83 -11.52
C ALA A 154 6.45 -15.31 -12.44
N LEU A 155 6.08 -14.04 -12.32
CA LEU A 155 5.04 -13.42 -13.15
C LEU A 155 5.37 -13.39 -14.64
N ARG A 156 6.66 -13.40 -15.02
CA ARG A 156 7.08 -13.48 -16.43
C ARG A 156 6.97 -14.88 -17.05
N LYS A 157 6.90 -15.91 -16.22
CA LYS A 157 6.85 -17.32 -16.68
C LYS A 157 5.43 -17.85 -16.84
N GLY A 158 4.46 -17.16 -16.26
CA GLY A 158 3.03 -17.48 -16.37
C GLY A 158 2.33 -16.63 -17.41
#